data_1a6bcd037eac513e036d1aab2f8f9f7d
#
_entry.id   1a6bcd037eac513e036d1aab2f8f9f7d
#
_cell.length_a   1.000
_cell.length_b   1.000
_cell.length_c   1.000
_cell.angle_alpha   90.00
_cell.angle_beta   90.00
_cell.angle_gamma   90.00
#
_symmetry.space_group_name_H-M   'P 1'
#
loop_
_entity.id
_entity.type
_entity.pdbx_description
1 polymer ?
#
loop_
_entity_poly.entity_id
_entity_poly.type
_entity_poly.pdbx_seq_one_letter_code
_entity_poly.pdbx_strand_id
1 'polypeptide(L)'
;MSKKYAIGVDYGTQSGRAVLVDLSNGREVADHVTPYPHGVIDEKLPGSGKPLEHDWALQHPDDYLEVLRRSIPAVLKESGVSKDDVIGLGIDFTACTMLPVDKEGVPLCFKPEWKDNPHSWVKLWKHHAAQDEADRLNAIAAERGEKFLPRYGGKISSEWMIAKIWQILNEAPNVYEATDRFTE
;
A
#
# COMPACT_ATOMS: atom_id res chain seq x y z
N MET A 1 1.74 -26.72 -28.48
CA MET A 1 1.07 -26.11 -27.30
C MET A 1 1.08 -24.60 -27.50
N SER A 2 -0.03 -23.90 -27.24
CA SER A 2 -0.05 -22.44 -27.26
C SER A 2 0.89 -21.90 -26.17
N LYS A 3 1.60 -20.81 -26.45
CA LYS A 3 2.40 -20.13 -25.44
C LYS A 3 1.50 -19.64 -24.31
N LYS A 4 2.01 -19.65 -23.09
CA LYS A 4 1.32 -19.17 -21.89
C LYS A 4 2.13 -18.05 -21.24
N TYR A 5 1.42 -17.10 -20.68
CA TYR A 5 1.97 -15.88 -20.12
C TYR A 5 1.46 -15.64 -18.72
N ALA A 6 2.20 -14.86 -17.94
CA ALA A 6 1.76 -14.31 -16.67
C ALA A 6 2.01 -12.80 -16.64
N ILE A 7 1.21 -12.09 -15.86
CA ILE A 7 1.41 -10.66 -15.58
C ILE A 7 1.86 -10.51 -14.15
N GLY A 8 2.98 -9.80 -13.93
CA GLY A 8 3.38 -9.27 -12.63
C GLY A 8 2.96 -7.81 -12.52
N VAL A 9 2.40 -7.40 -11.38
CA VAL A 9 2.10 -6.00 -11.08
C VAL A 9 2.84 -5.62 -9.80
N ASP A 10 3.69 -4.58 -9.91
CA ASP A 10 4.46 -4.04 -8.79
C ASP A 10 3.93 -2.63 -8.44
N TYR A 11 3.54 -2.45 -7.19
CA TYR A 11 3.05 -1.19 -6.64
C TYR A 11 4.16 -0.49 -5.85
N GLY A 12 4.82 0.48 -6.50
CA GLY A 12 5.88 1.27 -5.88
C GLY A 12 5.36 2.50 -5.12
N THR A 13 6.27 3.42 -4.83
CA THR A 13 5.98 4.64 -4.06
C THR A 13 5.27 5.72 -4.87
N GLN A 14 5.59 5.87 -6.16
CA GLN A 14 5.07 6.95 -7.01
C GLN A 14 4.40 6.44 -8.29
N SER A 15 4.47 5.16 -8.53
CA SER A 15 3.94 4.51 -9.73
C SER A 15 3.75 3.02 -9.48
N GLY A 16 2.89 2.40 -10.29
CA GLY A 16 2.86 0.95 -10.43
C GLY A 16 3.31 0.53 -11.81
N ARG A 17 3.77 -0.70 -11.93
CA ARG A 17 4.22 -1.30 -13.18
C ARG A 17 3.54 -2.63 -13.41
N ALA A 18 3.17 -2.92 -14.66
CA ALA A 18 2.84 -4.28 -15.08
C ALA A 18 3.95 -4.79 -16.01
N VAL A 19 4.28 -6.07 -15.88
CA VAL A 19 5.19 -6.80 -16.76
C VAL A 19 4.52 -8.07 -17.27
N LEU A 20 4.60 -8.32 -18.57
CA LEU A 20 4.10 -9.54 -19.21
C LEU A 20 5.28 -10.49 -19.48
N VAL A 21 5.19 -11.71 -19.00
CA VAL A 21 6.27 -12.70 -19.06
C VAL A 21 5.84 -13.93 -19.85
N ASP A 22 6.67 -14.39 -20.80
CA ASP A 22 6.53 -15.68 -21.48
C ASP A 22 6.99 -16.81 -20.55
N LEU A 23 6.06 -17.65 -20.11
CA LEU A 23 6.32 -18.74 -19.15
C LEU A 23 7.15 -19.87 -19.73
N SER A 24 7.35 -19.93 -21.05
CA SER A 24 8.20 -20.97 -21.66
C SER A 24 9.70 -20.75 -21.43
N ASN A 25 10.10 -19.48 -21.18
CA ASN A 25 11.51 -19.11 -21.12
C ASN A 25 11.83 -18.00 -20.11
N GLY A 26 10.82 -17.44 -19.40
CA GLY A 26 10.98 -16.40 -18.40
C GLY A 26 11.30 -15.00 -18.96
N ARG A 27 11.13 -14.78 -20.27
CA ARG A 27 11.45 -13.48 -20.89
C ARG A 27 10.29 -12.49 -20.69
N GLU A 28 10.65 -11.27 -20.35
CA GLU A 28 9.75 -10.12 -20.42
C GLU A 28 9.38 -9.84 -21.88
N VAL A 29 8.08 -9.71 -22.15
CA VAL A 29 7.53 -9.51 -23.48
C VAL A 29 7.12 -8.05 -23.68
N ALA A 30 6.55 -7.45 -22.65
CA ALA A 30 6.19 -6.03 -22.58
C ALA A 30 6.15 -5.57 -21.12
N ASP A 31 6.37 -4.29 -20.89
CA ASP A 31 6.14 -3.65 -19.59
C ASP A 31 5.45 -2.29 -19.76
N HIS A 32 4.77 -1.85 -18.73
CA HIS A 32 4.15 -0.53 -18.72
C HIS A 32 4.14 0.06 -17.31
N VAL A 33 4.55 1.32 -17.19
CA VAL A 33 4.53 2.08 -15.94
C VAL A 33 3.38 3.07 -15.95
N THR A 34 2.58 3.06 -14.90
CA THR A 34 1.53 4.05 -14.63
C THR A 34 1.95 4.90 -13.44
N PRO A 35 2.32 6.18 -13.63
CA PRO A 35 2.50 7.11 -12.52
C PRO A 35 1.20 7.28 -11.75
N TYR A 36 1.30 7.40 -10.42
CA TYR A 36 0.14 7.68 -9.59
C TYR A 36 -0.34 9.12 -9.79
N PRO A 37 -1.60 9.35 -10.15
CA PRO A 37 -2.14 10.69 -10.35
C PRO A 37 -2.01 11.60 -9.12
N HIS A 38 -2.12 11.05 -7.92
CA HIS A 38 -2.01 11.81 -6.67
C HIS A 38 -0.59 11.78 -6.07
N GLY A 39 0.28 10.86 -6.53
CA GLY A 39 1.63 10.71 -6.01
C GLY A 39 1.67 10.38 -4.51
N VAL A 40 2.69 10.91 -3.82
CA VAL A 40 2.75 10.87 -2.36
C VAL A 40 2.05 12.09 -1.80
N ILE A 41 1.13 11.87 -0.85
CA ILE A 41 0.36 12.91 -0.17
C ILE A 41 1.05 13.17 1.17
N ASP A 42 1.83 14.25 1.26
CA ASP A 42 2.66 14.60 2.44
C ASP A 42 2.55 16.07 2.87
N GLU A 43 1.84 16.89 2.10
CA GLU A 43 1.61 18.30 2.47
C GLU A 43 0.18 18.57 2.91
N LYS A 44 -0.79 18.11 2.15
CA LYS A 44 -2.23 18.40 2.37
C LYS A 44 -3.09 17.22 1.98
N LEU A 45 -4.13 17.00 2.77
CA LEU A 45 -5.13 15.97 2.50
C LEU A 45 -5.96 16.32 1.25
N PRO A 46 -6.14 15.41 0.29
CA PRO A 46 -6.97 15.65 -0.89
C PRO A 46 -8.41 16.04 -0.52
N GLY A 47 -8.98 16.93 -1.30
CA GLY A 47 -10.37 17.41 -1.11
C GLY A 47 -10.50 18.50 -0.05
N SER A 48 -10.19 18.23 1.21
CA SER A 48 -10.31 19.23 2.29
C SER A 48 -9.19 20.27 2.30
N GLY A 49 -8.01 19.95 1.73
CA GLY A 49 -6.83 20.80 1.80
C GLY A 49 -6.25 20.92 3.22
N LYS A 50 -6.69 20.09 4.18
CA LYS A 50 -6.17 20.08 5.54
C LYS A 50 -4.67 19.79 5.51
N PRO A 51 -3.82 20.65 6.12
CA PRO A 51 -2.39 20.40 6.17
C PRO A 51 -2.10 19.13 6.95
N LEU A 52 -1.11 18.36 6.47
CA LEU A 52 -0.54 17.23 7.18
C LEU A 52 0.65 17.70 8.00
N GLU A 53 0.87 17.06 9.13
CA GLU A 53 2.02 17.34 9.97
C GLU A 53 3.29 16.72 9.37
N HIS A 54 4.44 17.08 9.95
CA HIS A 54 5.72 16.52 9.54
C HIS A 54 5.72 14.99 9.66
N ASP A 55 6.47 14.33 8.79
CA ASP A 55 6.61 12.87 8.74
C ASP A 55 5.36 12.08 8.33
N TRP A 56 4.28 12.75 7.95
CA TRP A 56 3.15 12.09 7.31
C TRP A 56 3.47 11.78 5.84
N ALA A 57 3.13 10.58 5.41
CA ALA A 57 3.20 10.17 4.02
C ALA A 57 2.04 9.22 3.72
N LEU A 58 1.11 9.69 2.88
CA LEU A 58 -0.10 8.97 2.51
C LEU A 58 -0.11 8.68 1.02
N GLN A 59 -1.01 7.78 0.60
CA GLN A 59 -1.32 7.52 -0.81
C GLN A 59 -2.83 7.46 -1.03
N HIS A 60 -3.24 7.62 -2.30
CA HIS A 60 -4.64 7.53 -2.70
C HIS A 60 -4.97 6.11 -3.17
N PRO A 61 -5.94 5.39 -2.57
CA PRO A 61 -6.20 3.99 -2.93
C PRO A 61 -6.62 3.78 -4.39
N ASP A 62 -7.29 4.78 -5.01
CA ASP A 62 -7.71 4.66 -6.40
C ASP A 62 -6.55 4.64 -7.40
N ASP A 63 -5.38 5.17 -7.00
CA ASP A 63 -4.17 5.12 -7.83
C ASP A 63 -3.73 3.67 -8.10
N TYR A 64 -3.96 2.77 -7.16
CA TYR A 64 -3.68 1.34 -7.35
C TYR A 64 -4.59 0.70 -8.39
N LEU A 65 -5.86 1.09 -8.41
CA LEU A 65 -6.81 0.62 -9.41
C LEU A 65 -6.49 1.18 -10.80
N GLU A 66 -5.97 2.43 -10.88
CA GLU A 66 -5.52 3.01 -12.14
C GLU A 66 -4.34 2.23 -12.76
N VAL A 67 -3.44 1.68 -11.96
CA VAL A 67 -2.37 0.80 -12.46
C VAL A 67 -2.97 -0.41 -13.19
N LEU A 68 -3.94 -1.08 -12.59
CA LEU A 68 -4.60 -2.23 -13.22
C LEU A 68 -5.34 -1.82 -14.50
N ARG A 69 -6.08 -0.71 -14.46
CA ARG A 69 -6.89 -0.22 -15.60
C ARG A 69 -6.03 0.22 -16.78
N ARG A 70 -4.82 0.71 -16.53
CA ARG A 70 -3.92 1.24 -17.58
C ARG A 70 -2.84 0.26 -17.99
N SER A 71 -2.08 -0.27 -17.00
CA SER A 71 -0.90 -1.06 -17.32
C SER A 71 -1.23 -2.44 -17.90
N ILE A 72 -2.27 -3.12 -17.40
CA ILE A 72 -2.64 -4.44 -17.93
C ILE A 72 -3.08 -4.37 -19.41
N PRO A 73 -4.02 -3.49 -19.81
CA PRO A 73 -4.36 -3.36 -21.23
C PRO A 73 -3.19 -2.90 -22.10
N ALA A 74 -2.28 -2.05 -21.56
CA ALA A 74 -1.13 -1.56 -22.29
C ALA A 74 -0.16 -2.68 -22.66
N VAL A 75 0.24 -3.53 -21.70
CA VAL A 75 1.16 -4.64 -21.98
C VAL A 75 0.56 -5.68 -22.93
N LEU A 76 -0.75 -5.92 -22.85
CA LEU A 76 -1.44 -6.81 -23.80
C LEU A 76 -1.46 -6.22 -25.22
N LYS A 77 -1.75 -4.94 -25.33
CA LYS A 77 -1.78 -4.23 -26.63
C LYS A 77 -0.39 -4.17 -27.26
N GLU A 78 0.63 -3.83 -26.50
CA GLU A 78 2.01 -3.69 -26.98
C GLU A 78 2.58 -5.03 -27.44
N SER A 79 2.36 -6.08 -26.67
CA SER A 79 2.86 -7.42 -26.98
C SER A 79 2.06 -8.13 -28.09
N GLY A 80 0.80 -7.73 -28.34
CA GLY A 80 -0.13 -8.45 -29.20
C GLY A 80 -0.59 -9.81 -28.62
N VAL A 81 -0.28 -10.10 -27.34
CA VAL A 81 -0.68 -11.35 -26.68
C VAL A 81 -2.18 -11.30 -26.36
N SER A 82 -2.88 -12.40 -26.66
CA SER A 82 -4.29 -12.55 -26.27
C SER A 82 -4.41 -12.66 -24.74
N LYS A 83 -5.40 -11.98 -24.17
CA LYS A 83 -5.75 -12.14 -22.75
C LYS A 83 -6.02 -13.60 -22.36
N ASP A 84 -6.51 -14.42 -23.30
CA ASP A 84 -6.85 -15.83 -23.08
C ASP A 84 -5.60 -16.73 -22.94
N ASP A 85 -4.43 -16.21 -23.32
CA ASP A 85 -3.13 -16.88 -23.13
C ASP A 85 -2.45 -16.48 -21.82
N VAL A 86 -2.99 -15.49 -21.10
CA VAL A 86 -2.52 -15.10 -19.75
C VAL A 86 -3.20 -16.01 -18.72
N ILE A 87 -2.40 -16.82 -18.02
CA ILE A 87 -2.92 -17.83 -17.09
C ILE A 87 -2.74 -17.47 -15.61
N GLY A 88 -2.09 -16.35 -15.31
CA GLY A 88 -1.88 -15.90 -13.93
C GLY A 88 -1.52 -14.43 -13.84
N LEU A 89 -1.84 -13.86 -12.67
CA LEU A 89 -1.46 -12.53 -12.27
C LEU A 89 -0.85 -12.61 -10.88
N GLY A 90 0.34 -12.04 -10.69
CA GLY A 90 1.00 -11.88 -9.41
C GLY A 90 1.08 -10.39 -9.05
N ILE A 91 1.02 -10.09 -7.75
CA ILE A 91 1.12 -8.72 -7.24
C ILE A 91 2.28 -8.66 -6.26
N ASP A 92 3.06 -7.58 -6.36
CA ASP A 92 4.05 -7.15 -5.40
C ASP A 92 3.77 -5.70 -5.01
N PHE A 93 4.17 -5.29 -3.80
CA PHE A 93 3.91 -3.94 -3.28
C PHE A 93 4.91 -3.56 -2.19
N THR A 94 4.99 -2.26 -1.90
CA THR A 94 5.81 -1.75 -0.79
C THR A 94 5.25 -2.23 0.55
N ALA A 95 5.98 -3.13 1.21
CA ALA A 95 5.59 -3.66 2.53
C ALA A 95 5.32 -2.54 3.54
N CYS A 96 4.41 -2.79 4.47
CA CYS A 96 3.98 -1.83 5.49
C CYS A 96 3.24 -0.59 4.96
N THR A 97 2.86 -0.57 3.68
CA THR A 97 1.93 0.41 3.13
C THR A 97 0.52 -0.08 3.40
N MET A 98 -0.12 0.46 4.44
CA MET A 98 -1.33 -0.10 5.01
C MET A 98 -2.50 0.89 5.01
N LEU A 99 -3.73 0.35 4.97
CA LEU A 99 -4.95 1.15 5.01
C LEU A 99 -6.06 0.48 5.83
N PRO A 100 -6.93 1.29 6.49
CA PRO A 100 -8.14 0.80 7.12
C PRO A 100 -9.25 0.60 6.09
N VAL A 101 -9.91 -0.56 6.13
CA VAL A 101 -11.06 -0.87 5.28
C VAL A 101 -12.24 -1.34 6.10
N ASP A 102 -13.44 -1.19 5.54
CA ASP A 102 -14.66 -1.76 6.13
C ASP A 102 -14.82 -3.25 5.80
N LYS A 103 -15.93 -3.84 6.23
CA LYS A 103 -16.26 -5.27 6.04
C LYS A 103 -16.42 -5.67 4.57
N GLU A 104 -16.74 -4.73 3.69
CA GLU A 104 -16.81 -4.91 2.25
C GLU A 104 -15.43 -4.74 1.57
N GLY A 105 -14.39 -4.37 2.31
CA GLY A 105 -13.05 -4.08 1.79
C GLY A 105 -12.92 -2.68 1.16
N VAL A 106 -13.87 -1.78 1.43
CA VAL A 106 -13.81 -0.41 0.93
C VAL A 106 -12.93 0.45 1.83
N PRO A 107 -11.93 1.18 1.29
CA PRO A 107 -11.12 2.10 2.05
C PRO A 107 -11.97 3.15 2.79
N LEU A 108 -11.71 3.36 4.09
CA LEU A 108 -12.50 4.31 4.88
C LEU A 108 -12.42 5.73 4.32
N CYS A 109 -11.28 6.15 3.77
CA CYS A 109 -11.13 7.47 3.14
C CYS A 109 -12.09 7.75 1.96
N PHE A 110 -12.73 6.72 1.40
CA PHE A 110 -13.74 6.90 0.36
C PHE A 110 -15.13 7.23 0.91
N LYS A 111 -15.32 7.09 2.22
CA LYS A 111 -16.59 7.41 2.87
C LYS A 111 -16.65 8.88 3.25
N PRO A 112 -17.79 9.57 3.01
CA PRO A 112 -17.93 11.00 3.29
C PRO A 112 -17.56 11.41 4.72
N GLU A 113 -17.89 10.58 5.70
CA GLU A 113 -17.63 10.80 7.12
C GLU A 113 -16.15 10.70 7.50
N TRP A 114 -15.34 9.98 6.71
CA TRP A 114 -13.92 9.71 7.02
C TRP A 114 -12.93 10.41 6.11
N LYS A 115 -13.34 10.89 4.93
CA LYS A 115 -12.44 11.45 3.91
C LYS A 115 -11.53 12.60 4.39
N ASP A 116 -11.99 13.35 5.40
CA ASP A 116 -11.27 14.50 5.95
C ASP A 116 -10.45 14.14 7.22
N ASN A 117 -10.41 12.85 7.58
CA ASN A 117 -9.56 12.33 8.63
C ASN A 117 -8.31 11.65 8.01
N PRO A 118 -7.09 12.17 8.24
CA PRO A 118 -5.89 11.59 7.61
C PRO A 118 -5.60 10.15 8.04
N HIS A 119 -6.09 9.72 9.19
CA HIS A 119 -5.90 8.34 9.66
C HIS A 119 -6.72 7.31 8.89
N SER A 120 -7.71 7.73 8.10
CA SER A 120 -8.52 6.85 7.25
C SER A 120 -7.87 6.54 5.89
N TRP A 121 -6.75 7.21 5.57
CA TRP A 121 -6.02 7.08 4.32
C TRP A 121 -4.92 6.02 4.39
N VAL A 122 -4.40 5.66 3.21
CA VAL A 122 -3.25 4.76 3.13
C VAL A 122 -2.03 5.40 3.77
N LYS A 123 -1.46 4.77 4.79
CA LYS A 123 -0.18 5.17 5.38
C LYS A 123 0.94 4.45 4.64
N LEU A 124 1.69 5.20 3.83
CA LEU A 124 2.81 4.70 3.03
C LEU A 124 3.91 4.12 3.92
N TRP A 125 4.75 3.22 3.40
CA TRP A 125 5.87 2.66 4.15
C TRP A 125 6.75 3.72 4.82
N LYS A 126 7.04 4.83 4.12
CA LYS A 126 7.82 5.96 4.65
C LYS A 126 7.03 6.95 5.54
N HIS A 127 5.85 6.57 6.04
CA HIS A 127 5.13 7.33 7.06
C HIS A 127 5.81 7.14 8.41
N HIS A 128 6.49 8.18 8.90
CA HIS A 128 7.27 8.12 10.14
C HIS A 128 6.56 8.73 11.36
N ALA A 129 5.38 9.33 11.18
CA ALA A 129 4.64 9.99 12.26
C ALA A 129 4.16 9.05 13.38
N ALA A 130 4.36 7.72 13.25
CA ALA A 130 4.11 6.73 14.31
C ALA A 130 5.37 6.43 15.16
N GLN A 131 6.31 7.39 15.26
CA GLN A 131 7.58 7.17 15.96
C GLN A 131 7.38 6.97 17.46
N ASP A 132 6.49 7.72 18.10
CA ASP A 132 6.21 7.60 19.53
C ASP A 132 5.65 6.22 19.88
N GLU A 133 4.79 5.65 19.03
CA GLU A 133 4.27 4.29 19.19
C GLU A 133 5.36 3.25 19.03
N ALA A 134 6.25 3.43 18.05
CA ALA A 134 7.37 2.52 17.84
C ALA A 134 8.33 2.53 19.04
N ASP A 135 8.66 3.70 19.57
CA ASP A 135 9.53 3.84 20.74
C ASP A 135 8.91 3.23 21.98
N ARG A 136 7.62 3.47 22.21
CA ARG A 136 6.88 2.85 23.31
C ARG A 136 6.79 1.34 23.18
N LEU A 137 6.54 0.81 21.97
CA LEU A 137 6.51 -0.63 21.72
C LEU A 137 7.87 -1.26 22.03
N ASN A 138 8.96 -0.64 21.58
CA ASN A 138 10.32 -1.11 21.82
C ASN A 138 10.64 -1.14 23.33
N ALA A 139 10.27 -0.10 24.08
CA ALA A 139 10.47 -0.03 25.53
C ALA A 139 9.71 -1.16 26.25
N ILE A 140 8.43 -1.36 25.93
CA ILE A 140 7.61 -2.44 26.51
C ILE A 140 8.18 -3.83 26.17
N ALA A 141 8.58 -4.04 24.92
CA ALA A 141 9.13 -5.31 24.48
C ALA A 141 10.47 -5.63 25.19
N ALA A 142 11.31 -4.64 25.37
CA ALA A 142 12.57 -4.77 26.12
C ALA A 142 12.32 -5.09 27.62
N GLU A 143 11.39 -4.37 28.25
CA GLU A 143 11.00 -4.61 29.65
C GLU A 143 10.46 -6.03 29.87
N ARG A 144 9.66 -6.53 28.93
CA ARG A 144 9.09 -7.89 28.96
C ARG A 144 10.08 -8.98 28.54
N GLY A 145 11.25 -8.64 28.02
CA GLY A 145 12.21 -9.59 27.46
C GLY A 145 11.67 -10.35 26.24
N GLU A 146 10.90 -9.67 25.39
CA GLU A 146 10.25 -10.28 24.24
C GLU A 146 11.26 -10.82 23.22
N LYS A 147 11.07 -12.08 22.80
CA LYS A 147 12.02 -12.80 21.95
C LYS A 147 11.90 -12.44 20.45
N PHE A 148 10.92 -11.65 20.06
CA PHE A 148 10.72 -11.29 18.66
C PHE A 148 11.67 -10.17 18.18
N LEU A 149 12.08 -9.25 19.06
CA LEU A 149 12.92 -8.09 18.69
C LEU A 149 14.16 -8.45 17.86
N PRO A 150 14.95 -9.48 18.21
CA PRO A 150 16.11 -9.87 17.40
C PRO A 150 15.77 -10.24 15.95
N ARG A 151 14.55 -10.75 15.69
CA ARG A 151 14.08 -11.09 14.35
C ARG A 151 13.83 -9.86 13.47
N TYR A 152 13.67 -8.70 14.12
CA TYR A 152 13.42 -7.40 13.51
C TYR A 152 14.66 -6.47 13.58
N GLY A 153 15.85 -7.04 13.72
CA GLY A 153 17.08 -6.24 13.85
C GLY A 153 17.23 -5.53 15.19
N GLY A 154 16.48 -5.95 16.22
CA GLY A 154 16.57 -5.44 17.58
C GLY A 154 15.56 -4.35 17.94
N LYS A 155 14.81 -3.82 17.00
CA LYS A 155 13.76 -2.84 17.26
C LYS A 155 12.66 -2.83 16.19
N ILE A 156 11.49 -2.35 16.57
CA ILE A 156 10.38 -2.02 15.66
C ILE A 156 10.58 -0.59 15.14
N SER A 157 10.39 -0.38 13.84
CA SER A 157 10.40 0.93 13.19
C SER A 157 9.01 1.55 13.16
N SER A 158 8.94 2.89 13.14
CA SER A 158 7.72 3.66 12.86
C SER A 158 7.12 3.36 11.48
N GLU A 159 7.92 2.86 10.55
CA GLU A 159 7.46 2.46 9.21
C GLU A 159 6.55 1.24 9.25
N TRP A 160 6.64 0.41 10.27
CA TRP A 160 5.96 -0.87 10.30
C TRP A 160 4.49 -0.78 10.69
N MET A 161 3.70 -1.67 10.11
CA MET A 161 2.24 -1.70 10.21
C MET A 161 1.74 -1.57 11.65
N ILE A 162 2.35 -2.28 12.61
CA ILE A 162 1.88 -2.30 14.01
C ILE A 162 1.99 -0.92 14.70
N ALA A 163 3.06 -0.16 14.44
CA ALA A 163 3.20 1.19 14.97
C ALA A 163 2.12 2.13 14.42
N LYS A 164 1.86 2.04 13.11
CA LYS A 164 0.83 2.84 12.43
C LYS A 164 -0.59 2.49 12.88
N ILE A 165 -0.89 1.21 13.13
CA ILE A 165 -2.18 0.80 13.70
C ILE A 165 -2.33 1.37 15.11
N TRP A 166 -1.28 1.30 15.91
CA TRP A 166 -1.32 1.85 17.27
C TRP A 166 -1.46 3.36 17.29
N GLN A 167 -0.84 4.07 16.35
CA GLN A 167 -1.07 5.50 16.15
C GLN A 167 -2.55 5.78 15.85
N ILE A 168 -3.18 5.02 14.95
CA ILE A 168 -4.62 5.19 14.64
C ILE A 168 -5.47 4.97 15.90
N LEU A 169 -5.17 3.94 16.69
CA LEU A 169 -5.88 3.67 17.95
C LEU A 169 -5.77 4.83 18.94
N ASN A 170 -4.59 5.45 19.06
CA ASN A 170 -4.35 6.52 20.00
C ASN A 170 -4.93 7.87 19.56
N GLU A 171 -4.73 8.24 18.27
CA GLU A 171 -5.01 9.58 17.78
C GLU A 171 -6.38 9.68 17.09
N ALA A 172 -6.92 8.56 16.60
CA ALA A 172 -8.22 8.50 15.92
C ALA A 172 -8.98 7.21 16.29
N PRO A 173 -9.33 7.00 17.57
CA PRO A 173 -9.98 5.77 18.03
C PRO A 173 -11.30 5.49 17.31
N ASN A 174 -12.01 6.52 16.87
CA ASN A 174 -13.22 6.39 16.07
C ASN A 174 -12.96 5.80 14.67
N VAL A 175 -11.83 6.10 14.04
CA VAL A 175 -11.39 5.46 12.79
C VAL A 175 -11.02 4.00 13.06
N TYR A 176 -10.30 3.73 14.15
CA TYR A 176 -9.96 2.37 14.56
C TYR A 176 -11.21 1.50 14.76
N GLU A 177 -12.22 2.01 15.48
CA GLU A 177 -13.48 1.32 15.73
C GLU A 177 -14.31 1.10 14.45
N ALA A 178 -14.24 2.02 13.48
CA ALA A 178 -14.92 1.88 12.20
C ALA A 178 -14.22 0.91 11.24
N THR A 179 -13.00 0.51 11.55
CA THR A 179 -12.18 -0.38 10.72
C THR A 179 -12.54 -1.84 10.98
N ASP A 180 -12.92 -2.58 9.94
CA ASP A 180 -13.09 -4.04 10.04
C ASP A 180 -11.71 -4.73 10.03
N ARG A 181 -10.82 -4.27 9.15
CA ARG A 181 -9.45 -4.79 9.07
C ARG A 181 -8.50 -3.74 8.52
N PHE A 182 -7.23 -3.88 8.90
CA PHE A 182 -6.12 -3.20 8.25
C PHE A 182 -5.53 -4.15 7.22
N THR A 183 -5.26 -3.64 6.02
CA THR A 183 -4.68 -4.41 4.91
C THR A 183 -3.54 -3.66 4.25
N GLU A 184 -2.66 -4.39 3.61
CA GLU A 184 -1.63 -3.90 2.70
C GLU A 184 -2.05 -4.11 1.25
#